data_5760612b82e9c58f74cc801c28185c06
#
_entry.id   5760612b82e9c58f74cc801c28185c06
#
_cell.length_a   1.000
_cell.length_b   1.000
_cell.length_c   1.000
_cell.angle_alpha   90.00
_cell.angle_beta   90.00
_cell.angle_gamma   90.00
#
_symmetry.space_group_name_H-M   'P 1'
#
loop_
_entity.id
_entity.type
_entity.pdbx_description
1 polymer ?
#
loop_
_entity_poly.entity_id
_entity_poly.type
_entity_poly.pdbx_seq_one_letter_code
_entity_poly.pdbx_strand_id
1 'polypeptide(L)'
;MHLESNDLAGGLSDERFNFVTSGLADRDISQRFSDKEKSELALYIQQAWENLHQDAQYRQAEILSLTSENFTWGKYPDAEAYARVAQHRQPVTNGKHDTHLYASVNLEDSDDVLATQTILLHLQRPNTILGTAYFPYERGDRPEIHADGSQELILLNTLIMNIQHSGVRGLIHISPHSPAFPWFCLKAGIAPLSLSVIPGLIKEAEKQGFLDDTVITANSDDGAKSSRQFLTNYLECGDSINGTKRKETGKTIVTYTEEDFRKVRNKTVIFTEDIISTGGTMASSIFQLFNQGQAKRIIILATYPIFAGNALERLGLDSRIQIITTDGRTPMADITKSNYVTVIPVKDKIPKVLELDKQGVNFWSQTGKEKLEELGLSIFPW
;
A
#
# COMPACT_ATOMS: atom_id res chain seq x y z
N MET A 1 5.48 25.35 -26.91
CA MET A 1 4.18 24.85 -27.34
C MET A 1 3.44 24.55 -26.06
N HIS A 2 2.71 25.55 -25.52
CA HIS A 2 1.87 25.37 -24.34
C HIS A 2 0.64 24.60 -24.77
N LEU A 3 0.55 23.33 -24.38
CA LEU A 3 -0.71 22.61 -24.41
C LEU A 3 -1.49 23.07 -23.18
N GLU A 4 -2.53 23.82 -23.40
CA GLU A 4 -3.50 24.16 -22.35
C GLU A 4 -4.12 22.86 -21.83
N SER A 5 -4.02 22.66 -20.52
CA SER A 5 -4.43 21.45 -19.80
C SER A 5 -5.95 21.22 -19.72
N ASN A 6 -6.73 21.98 -20.48
CA ASN A 6 -8.20 22.00 -20.39
C ASN A 6 -8.93 21.07 -21.38
N ASP A 7 -8.27 20.53 -22.40
CA ASP A 7 -8.97 19.76 -23.45
C ASP A 7 -9.00 18.25 -23.26
N LEU A 8 -8.36 17.69 -22.23
CA LEU A 8 -8.43 16.26 -21.92
C LEU A 8 -9.47 15.92 -20.82
N ALA A 9 -10.12 16.93 -20.25
CA ALA A 9 -11.17 16.76 -19.24
C ALA A 9 -12.59 16.76 -19.85
N GLY A 10 -12.72 16.54 -21.16
CA GLY A 10 -13.99 16.44 -21.85
C GLY A 10 -14.81 15.25 -21.38
N GLY A 11 -15.67 15.48 -20.37
CA GLY A 11 -16.81 14.64 -20.08
C GLY A 11 -16.72 13.74 -18.86
N LEU A 12 -16.59 14.32 -17.67
CA LEU A 12 -17.12 13.76 -16.43
C LEU A 12 -17.11 14.86 -15.36
N SER A 13 -17.94 15.90 -15.52
CA SER A 13 -18.39 16.71 -14.38
C SER A 13 -19.44 15.91 -13.61
N ASP A 14 -19.03 14.81 -13.04
CA ASP A 14 -19.84 14.13 -12.06
C ASP A 14 -19.71 14.92 -10.76
N GLU A 15 -20.73 15.70 -10.39
CA GLU A 15 -20.76 16.52 -9.18
C GLU A 15 -20.49 15.70 -7.91
N ARG A 16 -20.59 14.36 -7.98
CA ARG A 16 -20.28 13.41 -6.92
C ARG A 16 -18.79 13.40 -6.53
N PHE A 17 -17.90 13.88 -7.40
CA PHE A 17 -16.45 13.92 -7.19
C PHE A 17 -15.84 15.32 -7.20
N ASN A 18 -16.64 16.36 -6.94
CA ASN A 18 -16.14 17.75 -6.86
C ASN A 18 -15.26 17.98 -5.61
N PHE A 19 -14.09 17.33 -5.58
CA PHE A 19 -13.01 17.61 -4.60
C PHE A 19 -12.23 18.88 -4.90
N VAL A 20 -12.50 19.53 -6.02
CA VAL A 20 -11.63 20.49 -6.71
C VAL A 20 -11.58 21.87 -6.05
N THR A 21 -12.28 22.09 -4.93
CA THR A 21 -12.32 23.42 -4.30
C THR A 21 -11.41 23.60 -3.10
N SER A 22 -10.60 22.58 -2.75
CA SER A 22 -9.66 22.70 -1.64
C SER A 22 -8.26 23.07 -2.11
N GLY A 23 -7.48 23.73 -1.24
CA GLY A 23 -6.06 24.03 -1.49
C GLY A 23 -5.18 22.80 -1.74
N LEU A 24 -5.71 21.57 -1.57
CA LEU A 24 -5.04 20.32 -1.94
C LEU A 24 -5.11 20.02 -3.45
N ALA A 25 -6.08 20.58 -4.19
CA ALA A 25 -6.23 20.31 -5.62
C ALA A 25 -5.03 20.80 -6.44
N ASP A 26 -4.49 21.97 -6.09
CA ASP A 26 -3.36 22.63 -6.77
C ASP A 26 -2.02 22.44 -6.06
N ARG A 27 -1.95 21.43 -5.16
CA ARG A 27 -0.77 21.16 -4.37
C ARG A 27 0.46 20.81 -5.22
N ASP A 28 1.61 21.36 -4.88
CA ASP A 28 2.91 20.97 -5.44
C ASP A 28 3.32 19.59 -4.92
N ILE A 29 3.20 18.57 -5.78
CA ILE A 29 3.51 17.18 -5.44
C ILE A 29 5.00 16.93 -5.20
N SER A 30 5.89 17.84 -5.56
CA SER A 30 7.31 17.71 -5.25
C SER A 30 7.60 17.84 -3.75
N GLN A 31 6.69 18.45 -3.00
CA GLN A 31 6.81 18.65 -1.56
C GLN A 31 6.16 17.52 -0.77
N ARG A 32 6.64 17.25 0.44
CA ARG A 32 6.02 16.31 1.37
C ARG A 32 4.70 16.87 1.91
N PHE A 33 3.73 15.97 2.17
CA PHE A 33 2.49 16.36 2.82
C PHE A 33 2.74 16.74 4.29
N SER A 34 2.24 17.91 4.71
CA SER A 34 2.18 18.31 6.11
C SER A 34 1.12 17.49 6.86
N ASP A 35 1.19 17.45 8.19
CA ASP A 35 0.20 16.71 9.00
C ASP A 35 -1.23 17.28 8.84
N LYS A 36 -1.35 18.59 8.59
CA LYS A 36 -2.63 19.23 8.26
C LYS A 36 -3.18 18.70 6.93
N GLU A 37 -2.37 18.69 5.88
CA GLU A 37 -2.77 18.19 4.55
C GLU A 37 -3.14 16.70 4.59
N LYS A 38 -2.45 15.88 5.38
CA LYS A 38 -2.81 14.47 5.58
C LYS A 38 -4.18 14.32 6.26
N SER A 39 -4.46 15.13 7.28
CA SER A 39 -5.75 15.11 7.97
C SER A 39 -6.89 15.56 7.06
N GLU A 40 -6.68 16.58 6.24
CA GLU A 40 -7.65 17.00 5.23
C GLU A 40 -7.86 15.91 4.17
N LEU A 41 -6.78 15.29 3.69
CA LEU A 41 -6.82 14.18 2.74
C LEU A 41 -7.64 13.00 3.27
N ALA A 42 -7.47 12.64 4.57
CA ALA A 42 -8.24 11.57 5.19
C ALA A 42 -9.76 11.83 5.18
N LEU A 43 -10.18 13.08 5.40
CA LEU A 43 -11.59 13.47 5.31
C LEU A 43 -12.12 13.36 3.88
N TYR A 44 -11.34 13.78 2.88
CA TYR A 44 -11.73 13.66 1.47
C TYR A 44 -11.83 12.20 1.03
N ILE A 45 -10.94 11.33 1.50
CA ILE A 45 -11.00 9.89 1.24
C ILE A 45 -12.32 9.31 1.76
N GLN A 46 -12.66 9.58 3.01
CA GLN A 46 -13.92 9.12 3.60
C GLN A 46 -15.12 9.62 2.81
N GLN A 47 -15.17 10.91 2.52
CA GLN A 47 -16.29 11.55 1.80
C GLN A 47 -16.42 10.98 0.37
N ALA A 48 -15.32 10.75 -0.32
CA ALA A 48 -15.32 10.15 -1.65
C ALA A 48 -15.91 8.75 -1.63
N TRP A 49 -15.51 7.94 -0.65
CA TRP A 49 -16.02 6.58 -0.51
C TRP A 49 -17.50 6.55 -0.17
N GLU A 50 -17.96 7.41 0.75
CA GLU A 50 -19.36 7.55 1.11
C GLU A 50 -20.22 8.01 -0.10
N ASN A 51 -19.72 8.97 -0.89
CA ASN A 51 -20.40 9.44 -2.10
C ASN A 51 -20.50 8.34 -3.17
N LEU A 52 -19.45 7.53 -3.35
CA LEU A 52 -19.46 6.39 -4.27
C LEU A 52 -20.62 5.42 -3.95
N HIS A 53 -20.94 5.23 -2.67
CA HIS A 53 -21.94 4.28 -2.19
C HIS A 53 -23.36 4.86 -2.05
N GLN A 54 -23.60 6.11 -2.39
CA GLN A 54 -24.96 6.65 -2.49
C GLN A 54 -25.76 5.98 -3.61
N ASP A 55 -25.08 5.41 -4.61
CA ASP A 55 -25.72 4.62 -5.65
C ASP A 55 -26.03 3.19 -5.14
N ALA A 56 -27.31 2.91 -4.89
CA ALA A 56 -27.78 1.60 -4.42
C ALA A 56 -27.44 0.43 -5.38
N GLN A 57 -27.08 0.72 -6.63
CA GLN A 57 -26.74 -0.30 -7.63
C GLN A 57 -25.44 -1.04 -7.27
N TYR A 58 -24.52 -0.45 -6.51
CA TYR A 58 -23.32 -1.16 -6.02
C TYR A 58 -23.66 -2.41 -5.20
N ARG A 59 -24.76 -2.42 -4.47
CA ARG A 59 -25.21 -3.61 -3.69
C ARG A 59 -25.63 -4.79 -4.56
N GLN A 60 -25.95 -4.56 -5.82
CA GLN A 60 -26.32 -5.60 -6.79
C GLN A 60 -25.14 -6.02 -7.68
N ALA A 61 -23.97 -5.46 -7.47
CA ALA A 61 -22.79 -5.71 -8.28
C ALA A 61 -22.29 -7.17 -8.17
N GLU A 62 -21.69 -7.66 -9.24
CA GLU A 62 -20.96 -8.94 -9.24
C GLU A 62 -19.60 -8.77 -8.55
N ILE A 63 -19.19 -9.76 -7.75
CA ILE A 63 -17.81 -9.85 -7.27
C ILE A 63 -17.06 -10.81 -8.16
N LEU A 64 -16.01 -10.33 -8.79
CA LEU A 64 -15.18 -11.09 -9.71
C LEU A 64 -13.73 -11.10 -9.24
N SER A 65 -13.19 -12.27 -8.99
CA SER A 65 -11.75 -12.45 -8.82
C SER A 65 -11.09 -12.52 -10.19
N LEU A 66 -10.20 -11.58 -10.49
CA LEU A 66 -9.38 -11.60 -11.71
C LEU A 66 -8.17 -12.54 -11.47
N THR A 67 -8.47 -13.78 -11.10
CA THR A 67 -7.49 -14.83 -10.83
C THR A 67 -7.47 -15.85 -11.96
N SER A 68 -6.53 -16.79 -11.91
CA SER A 68 -6.28 -17.82 -12.91
C SER A 68 -7.48 -18.72 -13.27
N GLU A 69 -8.54 -18.76 -12.48
CA GLU A 69 -9.73 -19.56 -12.80
C GLU A 69 -10.61 -18.91 -13.88
N ASN A 70 -10.66 -17.57 -13.89
CA ASN A 70 -11.54 -16.82 -14.79
C ASN A 70 -10.76 -16.13 -15.91
N PHE A 71 -9.55 -15.72 -15.60
CA PHE A 71 -8.68 -14.98 -16.52
C PHE A 71 -7.27 -15.50 -16.39
N THR A 72 -6.59 -15.63 -17.50
CA THR A 72 -5.16 -15.96 -17.53
C THR A 72 -4.42 -14.92 -18.32
N TRP A 73 -3.27 -14.54 -17.82
CA TRP A 73 -2.30 -13.75 -18.56
C TRP A 73 -0.92 -14.36 -18.43
N GLY A 74 -0.05 -14.04 -19.33
CA GLY A 74 1.29 -14.60 -19.40
C GLY A 74 2.05 -14.00 -20.56
N LYS A 75 3.13 -14.67 -20.93
CA LYS A 75 3.98 -14.24 -22.04
C LYS A 75 4.02 -15.30 -23.13
N TYR A 76 4.02 -14.85 -24.39
CA TYR A 76 4.40 -15.67 -25.51
C TYR A 76 5.91 -15.98 -25.47
N PRO A 77 6.42 -16.94 -26.27
CA PRO A 77 7.84 -17.27 -26.33
C PRO A 77 8.77 -16.09 -26.69
N ASP A 78 8.25 -15.09 -27.39
CA ASP A 78 8.92 -13.82 -27.76
C ASP A 78 8.82 -12.74 -26.65
N ALA A 79 8.31 -13.10 -25.48
CA ALA A 79 8.11 -12.27 -24.30
C ALA A 79 6.96 -11.24 -24.39
N GLU A 80 6.17 -11.20 -25.46
CA GLU A 80 4.96 -10.38 -25.53
C GLU A 80 3.90 -10.89 -24.54
N ALA A 81 3.23 -9.96 -23.83
CA ALA A 81 2.18 -10.30 -22.89
C ALA A 81 0.86 -10.67 -23.59
N TYR A 82 0.10 -11.57 -23.00
CA TYR A 82 -1.28 -11.86 -23.38
C TYR A 82 -2.22 -11.91 -22.19
N ALA A 83 -3.49 -11.61 -22.43
CA ALA A 83 -4.59 -11.83 -21.47
C ALA A 83 -5.67 -12.70 -22.15
N ARG A 84 -6.24 -13.66 -21.43
CA ARG A 84 -7.30 -14.56 -21.92
C ARG A 84 -8.43 -14.63 -20.90
N VAL A 85 -9.65 -14.70 -21.39
CA VAL A 85 -10.87 -14.90 -20.62
C VAL A 85 -11.30 -16.36 -20.76
N ALA A 86 -11.64 -17.02 -19.64
CA ALA A 86 -12.15 -18.39 -19.69
C ALA A 86 -13.46 -18.44 -20.48
N GLN A 87 -13.68 -19.51 -21.26
CA GLN A 87 -14.81 -19.62 -22.18
C GLN A 87 -16.18 -19.43 -21.51
N HIS A 88 -16.34 -19.89 -20.28
CA HIS A 88 -17.57 -19.76 -19.49
C HIS A 88 -17.77 -18.34 -18.90
N ARG A 89 -16.79 -17.46 -19.04
CA ARG A 89 -16.78 -16.07 -18.54
C ARG A 89 -16.73 -15.04 -19.67
N GLN A 90 -17.03 -15.47 -20.91
CA GLN A 90 -17.19 -14.49 -21.98
C GLN A 90 -18.27 -13.48 -21.57
N PRO A 91 -18.07 -12.18 -21.85
CA PRO A 91 -19.04 -11.17 -21.46
C PRO A 91 -20.39 -11.58 -22.01
N VAL A 92 -21.35 -11.70 -21.11
CA VAL A 92 -22.74 -11.87 -21.52
C VAL A 92 -23.13 -10.52 -22.15
N THR A 93 -22.95 -10.41 -23.47
CA THR A 93 -23.30 -9.25 -24.29
C THR A 93 -24.82 -8.98 -24.30
N ASN A 94 -25.57 -9.55 -23.37
CA ASN A 94 -27.02 -9.42 -23.24
C ASN A 94 -27.42 -8.08 -22.62
N GLY A 95 -26.83 -6.97 -23.10
CA GLY A 95 -27.44 -5.64 -22.93
C GLY A 95 -27.45 -5.02 -21.52
N LYS A 96 -26.77 -5.63 -20.52
CA LYS A 96 -26.64 -5.06 -19.19
C LYS A 96 -25.28 -4.40 -18.99
N HIS A 97 -25.03 -3.32 -19.72
CA HIS A 97 -23.82 -2.50 -19.56
C HIS A 97 -23.80 -1.65 -18.27
N ASP A 98 -24.90 -1.63 -17.52
CA ASP A 98 -25.07 -0.75 -16.34
C ASP A 98 -24.77 -1.43 -14.99
N THR A 99 -24.26 -2.65 -14.97
CA THR A 99 -23.98 -3.33 -13.70
C THR A 99 -22.58 -2.99 -13.19
N HIS A 100 -22.53 -2.56 -11.93
CA HIS A 100 -21.29 -2.33 -11.18
C HIS A 100 -20.50 -3.64 -11.02
N LEU A 101 -19.21 -3.53 -10.88
CA LEU A 101 -18.31 -4.67 -10.72
C LEU A 101 -17.39 -4.46 -9.50
N TYR A 102 -17.24 -5.48 -8.69
CA TYR A 102 -16.17 -5.60 -7.72
C TYR A 102 -15.12 -6.56 -8.26
N ALA A 103 -13.90 -6.07 -8.45
CA ALA A 103 -12.81 -6.86 -9.00
C ALA A 103 -11.66 -6.98 -8.02
N SER A 104 -11.20 -8.20 -7.76
CA SER A 104 -9.99 -8.47 -6.98
C SER A 104 -8.88 -8.92 -7.92
N VAL A 105 -7.69 -8.36 -7.75
CA VAL A 105 -6.52 -8.63 -8.60
C VAL A 105 -5.23 -8.59 -7.79
N ASN A 106 -4.19 -9.30 -8.27
CA ASN A 106 -2.83 -9.13 -7.80
C ASN A 106 -2.06 -8.32 -8.85
N LEU A 107 -1.63 -7.11 -8.46
CA LEU A 107 -0.83 -6.24 -9.31
C LEU A 107 0.62 -6.28 -8.81
N GLU A 108 1.50 -7.00 -9.49
CA GLU A 108 2.90 -7.10 -9.05
C GLU A 108 3.87 -6.34 -9.96
N ASP A 109 3.54 -6.23 -11.25
CA ASP A 109 4.36 -5.55 -12.24
C ASP A 109 3.52 -4.89 -13.36
N SER A 110 4.19 -4.40 -14.40
CA SER A 110 3.56 -3.74 -15.55
C SER A 110 2.68 -4.67 -16.38
N ASP A 111 3.03 -5.94 -16.47
CA ASP A 111 2.28 -6.92 -17.26
C ASP A 111 0.94 -7.24 -16.59
N ASP A 112 0.94 -7.37 -15.24
CA ASP A 112 -0.29 -7.54 -14.46
C ASP A 112 -1.23 -6.33 -14.61
N VAL A 113 -0.66 -5.13 -14.62
CA VAL A 113 -1.43 -3.89 -14.83
C VAL A 113 -2.06 -3.88 -16.22
N LEU A 114 -1.27 -4.14 -17.26
CA LEU A 114 -1.74 -4.17 -18.64
C LEU A 114 -2.83 -5.24 -18.85
N ALA A 115 -2.62 -6.43 -18.28
CA ALA A 115 -3.61 -7.52 -18.33
C ALA A 115 -4.91 -7.12 -17.63
N THR A 116 -4.81 -6.52 -16.44
CA THR A 116 -5.97 -6.05 -15.68
C THR A 116 -6.74 -4.99 -16.45
N GLN A 117 -6.07 -3.99 -17.00
CA GLN A 117 -6.70 -2.96 -17.83
C GLN A 117 -7.40 -3.55 -19.05
N THR A 118 -6.73 -4.49 -19.75
CA THR A 118 -7.28 -5.17 -20.90
C THR A 118 -8.57 -5.93 -20.54
N ILE A 119 -8.57 -6.64 -19.41
CA ILE A 119 -9.74 -7.37 -18.91
C ILE A 119 -10.88 -6.42 -18.55
N LEU A 120 -10.60 -5.35 -17.79
CA LEU A 120 -11.61 -4.38 -17.40
C LEU A 120 -12.24 -3.66 -18.59
N LEU A 121 -11.42 -3.26 -19.57
CA LEU A 121 -11.92 -2.67 -20.83
C LEU A 121 -12.78 -3.67 -21.64
N HIS A 122 -12.38 -4.96 -21.67
CA HIS A 122 -13.17 -5.99 -22.33
C HIS A 122 -14.52 -6.23 -21.63
N LEU A 123 -14.56 -6.18 -20.30
CA LEU A 123 -15.79 -6.33 -19.53
C LEU A 123 -16.74 -5.14 -19.65
N GLN A 124 -16.26 -3.97 -20.09
CA GLN A 124 -17.03 -2.73 -20.31
C GLN A 124 -17.91 -2.36 -19.11
N ARG A 125 -17.37 -2.45 -17.90
CA ARG A 125 -18.07 -2.09 -16.65
C ARG A 125 -17.66 -0.69 -16.18
N PRO A 126 -18.54 0.32 -16.32
CA PRO A 126 -18.17 1.72 -16.12
C PRO A 126 -17.92 2.11 -14.64
N ASN A 127 -18.36 1.30 -13.69
CA ASN A 127 -18.31 1.59 -12.26
C ASN A 127 -17.70 0.41 -11.51
N THR A 128 -16.41 0.19 -11.70
CA THR A 128 -15.68 -0.90 -11.04
C THR A 128 -15.05 -0.44 -9.74
N ILE A 129 -15.23 -1.21 -8.67
CA ILE A 129 -14.40 -1.13 -7.46
C ILE A 129 -13.32 -2.21 -7.58
N LEU A 130 -12.08 -1.77 -7.68
CA LEU A 130 -10.91 -2.63 -7.79
C LEU A 130 -10.26 -2.81 -6.42
N GLY A 131 -9.99 -4.05 -6.03
CA GLY A 131 -9.24 -4.37 -4.82
C GLY A 131 -7.91 -5.06 -5.16
N THR A 132 -6.82 -4.59 -4.58
CA THR A 132 -5.49 -5.18 -4.73
C THR A 132 -4.70 -5.14 -3.44
N ALA A 133 -3.91 -6.18 -3.19
CA ALA A 133 -3.02 -6.22 -2.03
C ALA A 133 -1.76 -5.37 -2.23
N TYR A 134 -1.28 -5.21 -3.46
CA TYR A 134 -0.11 -4.40 -3.82
C TYR A 134 -0.43 -3.55 -5.04
N PHE A 135 0.10 -2.33 -5.08
CA PHE A 135 -0.01 -1.44 -6.23
C PHE A 135 1.40 -1.07 -6.71
N PRO A 136 1.77 -1.34 -7.96
CA PRO A 136 3.12 -1.08 -8.44
C PRO A 136 3.37 0.42 -8.66
N TYR A 137 4.66 0.79 -8.75
CA TYR A 137 5.13 2.15 -9.03
C TYR A 137 4.80 3.21 -7.97
N GLU A 138 4.35 2.83 -6.79
CA GLU A 138 4.04 3.80 -5.72
C GLU A 138 5.26 4.61 -5.24
N ARG A 139 6.48 4.08 -5.42
CA ARG A 139 7.71 4.81 -5.13
C ARG A 139 8.02 5.92 -6.13
N GLY A 140 7.44 5.86 -7.34
CA GLY A 140 7.46 6.92 -8.35
C GLY A 140 6.35 7.95 -8.12
N ASP A 141 6.21 8.43 -6.89
CA ASP A 141 5.12 9.29 -6.39
C ASP A 141 5.39 10.79 -6.55
N ARG A 142 6.64 11.15 -6.84
CA ARG A 142 7.10 12.52 -7.01
C ARG A 142 8.25 12.59 -8.01
N PRO A 143 8.51 13.76 -8.64
CA PRO A 143 9.68 13.93 -9.50
C PRO A 143 10.95 13.89 -8.63
N GLU A 144 11.95 13.12 -9.04
CA GLU A 144 13.27 13.13 -8.43
C GLU A 144 14.29 13.68 -9.44
N ILE A 145 15.09 14.66 -9.01
CA ILE A 145 16.17 15.23 -9.82
C ILE A 145 17.47 14.53 -9.43
N HIS A 146 18.09 13.87 -10.38
CA HIS A 146 19.37 13.18 -10.19
C HIS A 146 20.56 14.14 -10.27
N ALA A 147 21.72 13.68 -9.81
CA ALA A 147 22.95 14.47 -9.79
C ALA A 147 23.44 14.90 -11.19
N ASP A 148 23.04 14.19 -12.23
CA ASP A 148 23.33 14.51 -13.64
C ASP A 148 22.34 15.50 -14.26
N GLY A 149 21.37 15.98 -13.47
CA GLY A 149 20.31 16.89 -13.90
C GLY A 149 19.13 16.22 -14.59
N SER A 150 19.12 14.90 -14.77
CA SER A 150 17.95 14.16 -15.26
C SER A 150 16.83 14.17 -14.22
N GLN A 151 15.60 14.11 -14.71
CA GLN A 151 14.40 14.10 -13.86
C GLN A 151 13.65 12.79 -14.01
N GLU A 152 13.36 12.13 -12.89
CA GLU A 152 12.46 10.96 -12.85
C GLU A 152 11.02 11.40 -12.98
N LEU A 153 10.23 10.68 -13.79
CA LEU A 153 8.83 10.99 -14.03
C LEU A 153 7.92 10.27 -13.02
N ILE A 154 6.75 10.84 -12.79
CA ILE A 154 5.75 10.30 -11.85
C ILE A 154 4.96 9.17 -12.51
N LEU A 155 5.43 7.94 -12.38
CA LEU A 155 4.76 6.76 -12.96
C LEU A 155 3.44 6.43 -12.28
N LEU A 156 3.34 6.66 -10.96
CA LEU A 156 2.14 6.40 -10.18
C LEU A 156 0.90 7.12 -10.76
N ASN A 157 1.04 8.41 -11.08
CA ASN A 157 -0.07 9.18 -11.66
C ASN A 157 -0.54 8.60 -13.00
N THR A 158 0.42 8.25 -13.88
CA THR A 158 0.10 7.64 -15.18
C THR A 158 -0.68 6.35 -15.02
N LEU A 159 -0.27 5.50 -14.08
CA LEU A 159 -0.95 4.24 -13.82
C LEU A 159 -2.37 4.44 -13.28
N ILE A 160 -2.55 5.35 -12.34
CA ILE A 160 -3.88 5.68 -11.77
C ILE A 160 -4.82 6.20 -12.87
N MET A 161 -4.35 7.10 -13.73
CA MET A 161 -5.12 7.60 -14.88
C MET A 161 -5.53 6.47 -15.83
N ASN A 162 -4.61 5.56 -16.13
CA ASN A 162 -4.91 4.41 -17.00
C ASN A 162 -5.97 3.48 -16.39
N ILE A 163 -5.89 3.22 -15.10
CA ILE A 163 -6.89 2.39 -14.38
C ILE A 163 -8.26 3.10 -14.36
N GLN A 164 -8.27 4.40 -14.17
CA GLN A 164 -9.50 5.21 -14.24
C GLN A 164 -10.18 5.08 -15.61
N HIS A 165 -9.40 5.17 -16.70
CA HIS A 165 -9.93 4.99 -18.06
C HIS A 165 -10.51 3.58 -18.31
N SER A 166 -10.08 2.58 -17.55
CA SER A 166 -10.63 1.21 -17.62
C SER A 166 -11.95 1.05 -16.85
N GLY A 167 -12.54 2.15 -16.34
CA GLY A 167 -13.84 2.15 -15.66
C GLY A 167 -13.77 2.04 -14.14
N VAL A 168 -12.58 2.05 -13.53
CA VAL A 168 -12.44 2.01 -12.06
C VAL A 168 -12.87 3.34 -11.45
N ARG A 169 -13.70 3.26 -10.41
CA ARG A 169 -14.21 4.41 -9.64
C ARG A 169 -13.94 4.28 -8.13
N GLY A 170 -13.70 3.07 -7.64
CA GLY A 170 -13.21 2.82 -6.29
C GLY A 170 -11.96 1.96 -6.33
N LEU A 171 -11.02 2.19 -5.43
CA LEU A 171 -9.76 1.45 -5.34
C LEU A 171 -9.43 1.11 -3.90
N ILE A 172 -9.51 -0.18 -3.56
CA ILE A 172 -9.10 -0.73 -2.25
C ILE A 172 -7.65 -1.20 -2.36
N HIS A 173 -6.82 -0.74 -1.45
CA HIS A 173 -5.38 -0.98 -1.51
C HIS A 173 -4.78 -1.11 -0.09
N ILE A 174 -3.73 -1.92 0.05
CA ILE A 174 -3.05 -2.15 1.33
C ILE A 174 -1.80 -1.27 1.43
N SER A 175 -1.62 -0.60 2.58
CA SER A 175 -0.41 0.12 3.00
C SER A 175 0.27 0.95 1.90
N PRO A 176 -0.36 1.99 1.40
CA PRO A 176 0.23 2.85 0.38
C PRO A 176 1.54 3.48 0.85
N HIS A 177 2.48 3.63 -0.08
CA HIS A 177 3.82 4.15 0.21
C HIS A 177 3.80 5.60 0.71
N SER A 178 2.88 6.42 0.20
CA SER A 178 2.77 7.83 0.58
C SER A 178 1.36 8.40 0.38
N PRO A 179 1.05 9.58 0.95
CA PRO A 179 -0.20 10.29 0.72
C PRO A 179 -0.43 10.69 -0.75
N ALA A 180 0.57 10.62 -1.61
CA ALA A 180 0.42 10.91 -3.03
C ALA A 180 -0.50 9.90 -3.72
N PHE A 181 -0.50 8.62 -3.29
CA PHE A 181 -1.37 7.60 -3.86
C PHE A 181 -2.85 7.99 -3.78
N PRO A 182 -3.46 8.18 -2.58
CA PRO A 182 -4.87 8.56 -2.52
C PRO A 182 -5.13 9.95 -3.12
N TRP A 183 -4.18 10.87 -3.06
CA TRP A 183 -4.32 12.17 -3.68
C TRP A 183 -4.45 12.07 -5.21
N PHE A 184 -3.62 11.25 -5.88
CA PHE A 184 -3.75 11.01 -7.32
C PHE A 184 -5.06 10.28 -7.66
N CYS A 185 -5.49 9.32 -6.83
CA CYS A 185 -6.79 8.66 -7.00
C CYS A 185 -7.94 9.67 -6.99
N LEU A 186 -7.99 10.54 -5.98
CA LEU A 186 -9.02 11.58 -5.87
C LEU A 186 -8.99 12.54 -7.07
N LYS A 187 -7.81 12.97 -7.52
CA LYS A 187 -7.67 13.81 -8.72
C LYS A 187 -8.14 13.13 -9.99
N ALA A 188 -8.01 11.82 -10.08
CA ALA A 188 -8.50 11.02 -11.20
C ALA A 188 -10.01 10.67 -11.08
N GLY A 189 -10.70 11.10 -10.02
CA GLY A 189 -12.10 10.73 -9.78
C GLY A 189 -12.28 9.28 -9.34
N ILE A 190 -11.27 8.71 -8.68
CA ILE A 190 -11.32 7.39 -8.05
C ILE A 190 -11.41 7.61 -6.53
N ALA A 191 -12.40 7.00 -5.86
CA ALA A 191 -12.46 6.95 -4.41
C ALA A 191 -11.47 5.90 -3.87
N PRO A 192 -10.41 6.28 -3.13
CA PRO A 192 -9.47 5.32 -2.57
C PRO A 192 -9.95 4.84 -1.19
N LEU A 193 -9.76 3.55 -0.90
CA LEU A 193 -9.80 3.00 0.46
C LEU A 193 -8.43 2.37 0.76
N SER A 194 -7.61 3.08 1.52
CA SER A 194 -6.30 2.60 1.93
C SER A 194 -6.41 1.88 3.27
N LEU A 195 -5.93 0.65 3.33
CA LEU A 195 -5.96 -0.19 4.53
C LEU A 195 -4.54 -0.44 5.06
N SER A 196 -4.41 -0.57 6.38
CA SER A 196 -3.18 -0.96 7.05
C SER A 196 -3.27 -2.42 7.49
N VAL A 197 -2.18 -3.17 7.32
CA VAL A 197 -2.04 -4.55 7.79
C VAL A 197 -1.32 -4.64 9.14
N ILE A 198 -0.89 -3.52 9.70
CA ILE A 198 -0.16 -3.46 10.98
C ILE A 198 -0.87 -4.26 12.09
N PRO A 199 -2.21 -4.18 12.28
CA PRO A 199 -2.88 -4.99 13.30
C PRO A 199 -2.66 -6.49 13.13
N GLY A 200 -2.69 -7.00 11.90
CA GLY A 200 -2.43 -8.41 11.61
C GLY A 200 -0.99 -8.82 11.86
N LEU A 201 -0.02 -7.97 11.52
CA LEU A 201 1.41 -8.20 11.79
C LEU A 201 1.70 -8.23 13.30
N ILE A 202 1.06 -7.35 14.07
CA ILE A 202 1.19 -7.33 15.54
C ILE A 202 0.58 -8.59 16.15
N LYS A 203 -0.64 -8.97 15.78
CA LYS A 203 -1.28 -10.21 16.26
C LYS A 203 -0.40 -11.44 16.02
N GLU A 204 0.30 -11.49 14.90
CA GLU A 204 1.24 -12.59 14.63
C GLU A 204 2.49 -12.49 15.52
N ALA A 205 3.03 -11.29 15.77
CA ALA A 205 4.16 -11.09 16.68
C ALA A 205 3.81 -11.51 18.12
N GLU A 206 2.61 -11.18 18.59
CA GLU A 206 2.08 -11.61 19.89
C GLU A 206 1.96 -13.13 19.98
N LYS A 207 1.34 -13.75 18.98
CA LYS A 207 1.15 -15.21 18.90
C LYS A 207 2.47 -15.97 18.95
N GLN A 208 3.54 -15.40 18.39
CA GLN A 208 4.90 -15.98 18.42
C GLN A 208 5.67 -15.64 19.71
N GLY A 209 5.07 -14.89 20.63
CA GLY A 209 5.71 -14.50 21.89
C GLY A 209 6.89 -13.53 21.70
N PHE A 210 6.86 -12.72 20.65
CA PHE A 210 7.93 -11.76 20.38
C PHE A 210 7.73 -10.44 21.12
N LEU A 211 6.50 -10.13 21.53
CA LEU A 211 6.19 -8.93 22.29
C LEU A 211 6.26 -9.23 23.80
N ASP A 212 7.15 -8.56 24.47
CA ASP A 212 7.27 -8.56 25.93
C ASP A 212 6.90 -7.16 26.47
N ASP A 213 6.85 -7.00 27.81
CA ASP A 213 6.42 -5.76 28.48
C ASP A 213 7.37 -4.56 28.22
N THR A 214 8.44 -4.75 27.45
CA THR A 214 9.48 -3.75 27.22
C THR A 214 9.68 -3.41 25.74
N VAL A 215 8.58 -3.18 25.04
CA VAL A 215 8.61 -2.85 23.60
C VAL A 215 8.86 -1.36 23.37
N ILE A 216 9.73 -1.05 22.43
CA ILE A 216 9.97 0.29 21.90
C ILE A 216 9.73 0.29 20.42
N THR A 217 8.99 1.27 19.90
CA THR A 217 8.78 1.46 18.47
C THR A 217 9.90 2.32 17.88
N ALA A 218 10.33 1.96 16.66
CA ALA A 218 11.40 2.64 15.96
C ALA A 218 11.04 2.90 14.50
N ASN A 219 11.65 3.91 13.91
CA ASN A 219 11.69 4.10 12.46
C ASN A 219 13.13 4.36 12.00
N SER A 220 13.40 4.05 10.74
CA SER A 220 14.69 4.29 10.10
C SER A 220 14.77 5.69 9.46
N ASP A 221 13.64 6.36 9.25
CA ASP A 221 13.56 7.73 8.71
C ASP A 221 12.20 8.40 8.98
N ASP A 222 12.11 9.70 8.65
CA ASP A 222 10.88 10.49 8.82
C ASP A 222 9.70 10.01 7.95
N GLY A 223 9.96 9.27 6.87
CA GLY A 223 8.91 8.73 5.99
C GLY A 223 8.01 7.73 6.71
N ALA A 224 8.56 6.94 7.64
CA ALA A 224 7.83 5.94 8.43
C ALA A 224 7.18 6.52 9.70
N LYS A 225 7.21 7.84 9.92
CA LYS A 225 6.73 8.47 11.18
C LYS A 225 5.25 8.18 11.45
N SER A 226 4.38 8.27 10.45
CA SER A 226 2.93 8.01 10.62
C SER A 226 2.66 6.55 11.01
N SER A 227 3.27 5.60 10.32
CA SER A 227 3.14 4.17 10.63
C SER A 227 3.69 3.82 12.01
N ARG A 228 4.83 4.42 12.41
CA ARG A 228 5.38 4.28 13.76
C ARG A 228 4.44 4.86 14.82
N GLN A 229 3.88 6.06 14.60
CA GLN A 229 2.94 6.66 15.54
C GLN A 229 1.68 5.80 15.71
N PHE A 230 1.16 5.26 14.63
CA PHE A 230 0.05 4.30 14.67
C PHE A 230 0.43 3.06 15.49
N LEU A 231 1.61 2.47 15.24
CA LEU A 231 2.12 1.33 15.98
C LEU A 231 2.27 1.64 17.47
N THR A 232 2.86 2.80 17.80
CA THR A 232 3.04 3.25 19.20
C THR A 232 1.71 3.35 19.92
N ASN A 233 0.71 3.95 19.29
CA ASN A 233 -0.64 4.08 19.83
C ASN A 233 -1.34 2.72 19.96
N TYR A 234 -1.20 1.85 18.95
CA TYR A 234 -1.83 0.53 18.96
C TYR A 234 -1.28 -0.38 20.04
N LEU A 235 0.04 -0.33 20.28
CA LEU A 235 0.72 -1.12 21.32
C LEU A 235 0.69 -0.41 22.70
N GLU A 236 0.14 0.79 22.78
CA GLU A 236 0.17 1.62 24.00
C GLU A 236 1.60 1.80 24.56
N CYS A 237 2.61 1.76 23.68
CA CYS A 237 4.01 1.92 24.06
C CYS A 237 4.28 3.35 24.51
N GLY A 238 4.86 3.52 25.71
CA GLY A 238 5.21 4.84 26.25
C GLY A 238 6.38 5.52 25.54
N ASP A 239 7.22 4.78 24.84
CA ASP A 239 8.49 5.26 24.26
C ASP A 239 8.66 4.90 22.78
N SER A 240 9.34 5.78 22.06
CA SER A 240 9.75 5.56 20.67
C SER A 240 11.08 6.22 20.38
N ILE A 241 11.79 5.72 19.35
CA ILE A 241 13.04 6.29 18.84
C ILE A 241 12.93 6.65 17.37
N ASN A 242 13.71 7.63 16.93
CA ASN A 242 13.70 8.14 15.56
C ASN A 242 15.11 8.11 14.95
N GLY A 243 15.29 7.31 13.89
CA GLY A 243 16.50 7.37 13.08
C GLY A 243 16.53 8.65 12.22
N THR A 244 17.68 9.28 12.18
CA THR A 244 17.97 10.38 11.26
C THR A 244 18.77 9.88 10.08
N LYS A 245 18.24 10.03 8.87
CA LYS A 245 18.86 9.55 7.64
C LYS A 245 19.75 10.63 7.02
N ARG A 246 21.00 10.27 6.72
CA ARG A 246 21.96 11.13 6.01
C ARG A 246 22.53 10.41 4.80
N LYS A 247 22.78 11.13 3.72
CA LYS A 247 23.52 10.62 2.56
C LYS A 247 24.98 11.05 2.71
N GLU A 248 25.90 10.10 2.84
CA GLU A 248 27.34 10.33 2.85
C GLU A 248 28.02 9.47 1.78
N THR A 249 28.79 10.11 0.88
CA THR A 249 29.57 9.40 -0.18
C THR A 249 28.78 8.30 -0.92
N GLY A 250 27.53 8.58 -1.28
CA GLY A 250 26.66 7.65 -2.01
C GLY A 250 26.04 6.53 -1.15
N LYS A 251 26.32 6.50 0.16
CA LYS A 251 25.67 5.58 1.10
C LYS A 251 24.67 6.31 1.97
N THR A 252 23.57 5.65 2.26
CA THR A 252 22.58 6.12 3.24
C THR A 252 22.97 5.58 4.61
N ILE A 253 23.21 6.48 5.56
CA ILE A 253 23.50 6.16 6.95
C ILE A 253 22.30 6.63 7.79
N VAL A 254 21.87 5.79 8.73
CA VAL A 254 20.91 6.16 9.76
C VAL A 254 21.70 6.39 11.05
N THR A 255 21.35 7.40 11.82
CA THR A 255 21.97 7.70 13.11
C THR A 255 20.90 7.86 14.18
N TYR A 256 21.22 7.39 15.39
CA TYR A 256 20.43 7.53 16.60
C TYR A 256 21.20 8.33 17.65
N THR A 257 20.49 8.93 18.58
CA THR A 257 21.10 9.69 19.69
C THR A 257 21.53 8.76 20.85
N GLU A 258 22.39 9.27 21.74
CA GLU A 258 22.74 8.55 22.97
C GLU A 258 21.52 8.30 23.88
N GLU A 259 20.51 9.17 23.80
CA GLU A 259 19.26 8.96 24.50
C GLU A 259 18.45 7.81 23.91
N ASP A 260 18.39 7.70 22.57
CA ASP A 260 17.75 6.57 21.88
C ASP A 260 18.43 5.25 22.26
N PHE A 261 19.77 5.21 22.29
CA PHE A 261 20.50 4.02 22.73
C PHE A 261 20.21 3.62 24.17
N ARG A 262 20.04 4.59 25.07
CA ARG A 262 19.62 4.30 26.46
C ARG A 262 18.20 3.74 26.53
N LYS A 263 17.29 4.25 25.73
CA LYS A 263 15.89 3.79 25.69
C LYS A 263 15.75 2.35 25.25
N VAL A 264 16.55 1.90 24.28
CA VAL A 264 16.45 0.53 23.70
C VAL A 264 17.19 -0.55 24.48
N ARG A 265 18.00 -0.18 25.48
CA ARG A 265 18.83 -1.12 26.21
C ARG A 265 18.03 -2.24 26.87
N ASN A 266 18.35 -3.49 26.53
CA ASN A 266 17.67 -4.70 26.99
C ASN A 266 16.18 -4.77 26.64
N LYS A 267 15.72 -4.01 25.61
CA LYS A 267 14.33 -3.98 25.18
C LYS A 267 14.14 -4.60 23.81
N THR A 268 12.93 -5.02 23.52
CA THR A 268 12.51 -5.39 22.16
C THR A 268 12.21 -4.14 21.36
N VAL A 269 12.84 -3.99 20.19
CA VAL A 269 12.64 -2.87 19.29
C VAL A 269 11.82 -3.32 18.08
N ILE A 270 10.73 -2.61 17.77
CA ILE A 270 9.87 -2.92 16.65
C ILE A 270 9.97 -1.82 15.60
N PHE A 271 10.28 -2.22 14.37
CA PHE A 271 10.21 -1.37 13.18
C PHE A 271 8.93 -1.65 12.39
N THR A 272 8.38 -0.60 11.79
CA THR A 272 7.38 -0.74 10.72
C THR A 272 7.94 -0.21 9.42
N GLU A 273 7.82 -1.01 8.37
CA GLU A 273 8.20 -0.64 7.00
C GLU A 273 7.06 -1.00 6.04
N ASP A 274 6.86 -0.18 5.04
CA ASP A 274 5.97 -0.54 3.94
C ASP A 274 6.64 -1.57 3.03
N ILE A 275 7.92 -1.38 2.70
CA ILE A 275 8.68 -2.20 1.75
C ILE A 275 10.05 -2.53 2.33
N ILE A 276 10.40 -3.83 2.38
CA ILE A 276 11.79 -4.28 2.50
C ILE A 276 12.33 -4.52 1.09
N SER A 277 13.10 -3.56 0.55
CA SER A 277 13.79 -3.70 -0.75
C SER A 277 15.19 -4.30 -0.55
N THR A 278 16.25 -3.50 -0.64
CA THR A 278 17.64 -3.98 -0.45
C THR A 278 18.05 -4.17 1.02
N GLY A 279 17.25 -3.71 1.97
CA GLY A 279 17.48 -3.80 3.41
C GLY A 279 18.66 -2.99 3.94
N GLY A 280 19.32 -2.17 3.13
CA GLY A 280 20.56 -1.48 3.53
C GLY A 280 20.36 -0.49 4.68
N THR A 281 19.31 0.34 4.61
CA THR A 281 18.94 1.31 5.66
C THR A 281 18.58 0.59 6.97
N MET A 282 17.79 -0.47 6.87
CA MET A 282 17.36 -1.28 8.01
C MET A 282 18.57 -1.97 8.68
N ALA A 283 19.45 -2.59 7.89
CA ALA A 283 20.66 -3.24 8.43
C ALA A 283 21.58 -2.25 9.16
N SER A 284 21.71 -1.01 8.67
CA SER A 284 22.46 0.06 9.36
C SER A 284 21.83 0.41 10.71
N SER A 285 20.51 0.52 10.78
CA SER A 285 19.77 0.76 12.03
C SER A 285 19.97 -0.40 13.03
N ILE A 286 19.76 -1.62 12.58
CA ILE A 286 19.91 -2.85 13.38
C ILE A 286 21.30 -2.94 13.98
N PHE A 287 22.34 -2.73 13.17
CA PHE A 287 23.73 -2.79 13.63
C PHE A 287 23.98 -1.82 14.79
N GLN A 288 23.53 -0.57 14.70
CA GLN A 288 23.72 0.41 15.77
C GLN A 288 22.93 0.05 17.02
N LEU A 289 21.66 -0.36 16.88
CA LEU A 289 20.81 -0.68 18.02
C LEU A 289 21.30 -1.91 18.79
N PHE A 290 21.92 -2.89 18.12
CA PHE A 290 22.55 -4.01 18.82
C PHE A 290 23.87 -3.64 19.45
N ASN A 291 24.77 -2.94 18.73
CA ASN A 291 26.14 -2.71 19.22
C ASN A 291 26.23 -1.55 20.21
N GLN A 292 25.52 -0.46 19.97
CA GLN A 292 25.55 0.74 20.82
C GLN A 292 24.36 0.76 21.79
N GLY A 293 23.17 0.44 21.28
CA GLY A 293 21.93 0.43 22.06
C GLY A 293 21.76 -0.80 22.95
N GLN A 294 22.47 -1.91 22.67
CA GLN A 294 22.31 -3.19 23.38
C GLN A 294 20.85 -3.66 23.43
N ALA A 295 20.13 -3.52 22.30
CA ALA A 295 18.78 -4.02 22.16
C ALA A 295 18.74 -5.54 22.39
N LYS A 296 17.67 -6.02 23.06
CA LYS A 296 17.46 -7.44 23.33
C LYS A 296 17.08 -8.21 22.07
N ARG A 297 16.18 -7.65 21.28
CA ARG A 297 15.61 -8.23 20.04
C ARG A 297 15.18 -7.13 19.12
N ILE A 298 15.16 -7.40 17.82
CA ILE A 298 14.58 -6.51 16.81
C ILE A 298 13.52 -7.27 16.01
N ILE A 299 12.35 -6.69 15.90
CA ILE A 299 11.24 -7.18 15.11
C ILE A 299 10.96 -6.19 13.99
N ILE A 300 10.87 -6.68 12.76
CA ILE A 300 10.53 -5.87 11.60
C ILE A 300 9.15 -6.29 11.13
N LEU A 301 8.18 -5.38 11.20
CA LEU A 301 6.85 -5.53 10.66
C LEU A 301 6.81 -4.84 9.30
N ALA A 302 6.81 -5.61 8.22
CA ALA A 302 6.86 -5.06 6.87
C ALA A 302 5.67 -5.53 6.02
N THR A 303 5.04 -4.61 5.30
CA THR A 303 3.94 -4.99 4.42
C THR A 303 4.45 -5.78 3.22
N TYR A 304 5.47 -5.29 2.51
CA TYR A 304 5.91 -5.90 1.24
C TYR A 304 7.35 -6.41 1.30
N PRO A 305 7.54 -7.74 1.23
CA PRO A 305 8.85 -8.36 1.31
C PRO A 305 9.49 -8.50 -0.08
N ILE A 306 9.98 -7.42 -0.68
CA ILE A 306 10.62 -7.52 -1.99
C ILE A 306 11.92 -8.33 -1.89
N PHE A 307 12.76 -8.08 -0.87
CA PHE A 307 14.05 -8.73 -0.64
C PHE A 307 14.94 -8.76 -1.89
N ALA A 308 15.17 -7.58 -2.47
CA ALA A 308 16.03 -7.43 -3.64
C ALA A 308 17.51 -7.68 -3.30
N GLY A 309 18.21 -8.36 -4.22
CA GLY A 309 19.63 -8.68 -4.07
C GLY A 309 19.89 -9.59 -2.86
N ASN A 310 20.81 -9.21 -1.99
CA ASN A 310 21.16 -9.96 -0.78
C ASN A 310 20.48 -9.45 0.50
N ALA A 311 19.32 -8.82 0.38
CA ALA A 311 18.59 -8.24 1.51
C ALA A 311 18.25 -9.28 2.58
N LEU A 312 17.80 -10.46 2.18
CA LEU A 312 17.44 -11.54 3.08
C LEU A 312 18.64 -11.98 3.92
N GLU A 313 19.78 -12.29 3.29
CA GLU A 313 21.00 -12.66 3.98
C GLU A 313 21.48 -11.57 4.93
N ARG A 314 21.46 -10.32 4.47
CA ARG A 314 21.90 -9.15 5.25
C ARG A 314 21.10 -8.95 6.53
N LEU A 315 19.79 -9.18 6.49
CA LEU A 315 18.89 -9.03 7.64
C LEU A 315 18.91 -10.26 8.54
N GLY A 316 19.26 -11.44 8.03
CA GLY A 316 19.30 -12.70 8.79
C GLY A 316 20.62 -12.99 9.51
N LEU A 317 21.55 -12.05 9.57
CA LEU A 317 22.88 -12.25 10.18
C LEU A 317 22.85 -12.46 11.71
N ASP A 318 21.79 -12.06 12.38
CA ASP A 318 21.65 -12.16 13.84
C ASP A 318 20.33 -12.86 14.20
N SER A 319 20.41 -13.93 14.97
CA SER A 319 19.24 -14.73 15.38
C SER A 319 18.22 -13.98 16.26
N ARG A 320 18.58 -12.80 16.77
CA ARG A 320 17.68 -11.91 17.51
C ARG A 320 16.78 -11.06 16.62
N ILE A 321 16.93 -11.17 15.29
CA ILE A 321 16.08 -10.48 14.31
C ILE A 321 14.93 -11.40 13.92
N GLN A 322 13.73 -10.85 13.88
CA GLN A 322 12.54 -11.50 13.34
C GLN A 322 11.84 -10.55 12.38
N ILE A 323 11.40 -11.08 11.25
CA ILE A 323 10.65 -10.33 10.24
C ILE A 323 9.28 -10.96 10.12
N ILE A 324 8.23 -10.15 10.28
CA ILE A 324 6.85 -10.54 10.01
C ILE A 324 6.37 -9.69 8.84
N THR A 325 5.92 -10.34 7.79
CA THR A 325 5.54 -9.70 6.55
C THR A 325 4.30 -10.34 5.94
N THR A 326 3.89 -9.90 4.76
CA THR A 326 2.70 -10.40 4.08
C THR A 326 3.04 -11.06 2.74
N ASP A 327 2.07 -11.77 2.18
CA ASP A 327 2.09 -12.27 0.81
C ASP A 327 1.64 -11.22 -0.22
N GLY A 328 1.39 -9.96 0.18
CA GLY A 328 0.88 -8.91 -0.70
C GLY A 328 1.72 -8.68 -1.96
N ARG A 329 3.02 -8.92 -1.87
CA ARG A 329 3.98 -8.90 -2.99
C ARG A 329 4.83 -10.16 -2.96
N THR A 330 5.07 -10.77 -4.11
CA THR A 330 5.96 -11.93 -4.22
C THR A 330 7.42 -11.50 -3.95
N PRO A 331 8.11 -12.12 -2.99
CA PRO A 331 9.51 -11.82 -2.73
C PRO A 331 10.41 -12.23 -3.89
N MET A 332 11.47 -11.46 -4.13
CA MET A 332 12.50 -11.82 -5.14
C MET A 332 13.45 -12.91 -4.62
N ALA A 333 13.61 -13.03 -3.30
CA ALA A 333 14.42 -14.07 -2.67
C ALA A 333 13.56 -15.24 -2.21
N ASP A 334 14.13 -16.45 -2.18
CA ASP A 334 13.49 -17.64 -1.60
C ASP A 334 13.48 -17.55 -0.06
N ILE A 335 12.32 -17.14 0.48
CA ILE A 335 12.10 -17.00 1.94
C ILE A 335 11.68 -18.30 2.61
N THR A 336 11.39 -19.37 1.87
CA THR A 336 10.87 -20.63 2.41
C THR A 336 11.85 -21.34 3.33
N LYS A 337 13.14 -21.07 3.18
CA LYS A 337 14.25 -21.63 3.99
C LYS A 337 14.65 -20.75 5.17
N SER A 338 14.03 -19.59 5.32
CA SER A 338 14.33 -18.65 6.39
C SER A 338 13.53 -19.01 7.65
N ASN A 339 14.24 -19.14 8.78
CA ASN A 339 13.62 -19.36 10.09
C ASN A 339 13.34 -18.08 10.87
N TYR A 340 13.64 -16.92 10.29
CA TYR A 340 13.44 -15.59 10.88
C TYR A 340 12.43 -14.73 10.09
N VAL A 341 11.82 -15.29 9.04
CA VAL A 341 10.77 -14.61 8.28
C VAL A 341 9.46 -15.37 8.42
N THR A 342 8.43 -14.69 8.89
CA THR A 342 7.04 -15.18 8.94
C THR A 342 6.19 -14.38 7.96
N VAL A 343 5.42 -15.08 7.14
CA VAL A 343 4.51 -14.46 6.17
C VAL A 343 3.06 -14.68 6.60
N ILE A 344 2.29 -13.59 6.72
CA ILE A 344 0.85 -13.69 6.94
C ILE A 344 0.08 -13.44 5.63
N PRO A 345 -1.04 -14.12 5.39
CA PRO A 345 -1.83 -13.92 4.18
C PRO A 345 -2.54 -12.57 4.21
N VAL A 346 -2.49 -11.83 3.11
CA VAL A 346 -3.24 -10.58 2.90
C VAL A 346 -3.99 -10.57 1.57
N LYS A 347 -3.49 -11.28 0.57
CA LYS A 347 -4.15 -11.36 -0.76
C LYS A 347 -5.57 -11.90 -0.66
N ASP A 348 -5.80 -12.91 0.18
CA ASP A 348 -7.11 -13.52 0.41
C ASP A 348 -8.08 -12.64 1.23
N LYS A 349 -7.59 -11.55 1.82
CA LYS A 349 -8.42 -10.58 2.55
C LYS A 349 -9.11 -9.58 1.63
N ILE A 350 -8.51 -9.28 0.48
CA ILE A 350 -9.09 -8.33 -0.47
C ILE A 350 -10.50 -8.72 -0.93
N PRO A 351 -10.78 -9.96 -1.38
CA PRO A 351 -12.14 -10.37 -1.71
C PRO A 351 -13.12 -10.24 -0.53
N LYS A 352 -12.67 -10.48 0.70
CA LYS A 352 -13.50 -10.34 1.90
C LYS A 352 -13.85 -8.88 2.19
N VAL A 353 -12.91 -7.96 2.00
CA VAL A 353 -13.16 -6.52 2.13
C VAL A 353 -14.14 -6.05 1.06
N LEU A 354 -13.98 -6.49 -0.19
CA LEU A 354 -14.92 -6.19 -1.28
C LEU A 354 -16.33 -6.72 -0.96
N GLU A 355 -16.45 -7.90 -0.34
CA GLU A 355 -17.74 -8.44 0.09
C GLU A 355 -18.38 -7.59 1.21
N LEU A 356 -17.59 -7.17 2.21
CA LEU A 356 -18.07 -6.28 3.27
C LEU A 356 -18.55 -4.94 2.70
N ASP A 357 -17.81 -4.40 1.75
CA ASP A 357 -18.17 -3.15 1.07
C ASP A 357 -19.47 -3.28 0.30
N LYS A 358 -19.61 -4.35 -0.50
CA LYS A 358 -20.85 -4.67 -1.22
C LYS A 358 -22.05 -4.84 -0.29
N GLN A 359 -21.86 -5.36 0.92
CA GLN A 359 -22.89 -5.47 1.96
C GLN A 359 -23.24 -4.10 2.57
N GLY A 360 -22.57 -3.03 2.17
CA GLY A 360 -22.80 -1.66 2.65
C GLY A 360 -22.20 -1.38 4.02
N VAL A 361 -21.14 -2.08 4.37
CA VAL A 361 -20.40 -1.82 5.62
C VAL A 361 -19.70 -0.46 5.54
N ASN A 362 -20.06 0.45 6.41
CA ASN A 362 -19.32 1.70 6.57
C ASN A 362 -18.05 1.44 7.38
N PHE A 363 -16.88 1.43 6.74
CA PHE A 363 -15.59 1.13 7.36
C PHE A 363 -15.13 2.18 8.37
N TRP A 364 -15.68 3.40 8.37
CA TRP A 364 -15.39 4.43 9.36
C TRP A 364 -16.28 4.34 10.61
N SER A 365 -17.36 3.55 10.56
CA SER A 365 -18.18 3.23 11.74
C SER A 365 -17.43 2.31 12.71
N GLN A 366 -17.86 2.25 13.97
CA GLN A 366 -17.30 1.33 14.94
C GLN A 366 -17.39 -0.12 14.46
N THR A 367 -18.57 -0.56 14.00
CA THR A 367 -18.79 -1.91 13.46
C THR A 367 -17.91 -2.21 12.25
N GLY A 368 -17.70 -1.24 11.35
CA GLY A 368 -16.83 -1.40 10.19
C GLY A 368 -15.37 -1.57 10.59
N LYS A 369 -14.89 -0.80 11.57
CA LYS A 369 -13.54 -0.94 12.13
C LYS A 369 -13.33 -2.31 12.77
N GLU A 370 -14.29 -2.79 13.56
CA GLU A 370 -14.25 -4.12 14.18
C GLU A 370 -14.16 -5.25 13.13
N LYS A 371 -14.95 -5.16 12.06
CA LYS A 371 -14.88 -6.12 10.94
C LYS A 371 -13.54 -6.11 10.22
N LEU A 372 -12.93 -4.95 10.02
CA LEU A 372 -11.57 -4.87 9.47
C LEU A 372 -10.56 -5.49 10.43
N GLU A 373 -10.69 -5.23 11.73
CA GLU A 373 -9.78 -5.75 12.75
C GLU A 373 -9.86 -7.28 12.90
N GLU A 374 -11.03 -7.90 12.72
CA GLU A 374 -11.20 -9.35 12.60
C GLU A 374 -10.37 -9.93 11.46
N LEU A 375 -10.24 -9.19 10.35
CA LEU A 375 -9.37 -9.53 9.23
C LEU A 375 -7.88 -9.18 9.48
N GLY A 376 -7.53 -8.59 10.62
CA GLY A 376 -6.19 -8.08 10.91
C GLY A 376 -5.84 -6.84 10.09
N LEU A 377 -6.85 -6.05 9.74
CA LEU A 377 -6.74 -4.81 8.97
C LEU A 377 -7.27 -3.62 9.78
N SER A 378 -6.89 -2.43 9.37
CA SER A 378 -7.50 -1.17 9.80
C SER A 378 -7.50 -0.17 8.64
N ILE A 379 -8.22 0.96 8.78
CA ILE A 379 -8.02 2.08 7.86
C ILE A 379 -6.59 2.60 8.02
N PHE A 380 -5.95 2.93 6.91
CA PHE A 380 -4.58 3.43 6.92
C PHE A 380 -4.51 4.81 7.61
N PRO A 381 -3.61 4.99 8.57
CA PRO A 381 -3.46 6.25 9.31
C PRO A 381 -2.63 7.24 8.48
N TRP A 382 -3.25 8.28 8.00
CA TRP A 382 -2.57 9.37 7.27
C TRP A 382 -1.95 10.39 8.20
#